data_f6b6ebb933efc4322d03ec2caf8c663e
#
_entry.id   f6b6ebb933efc4322d03ec2caf8c663e
#
_cell.length_a   1.000
_cell.length_b   1.000
_cell.length_c   1.000
_cell.angle_alpha   90.00
_cell.angle_beta   90.00
_cell.angle_gamma   90.00
#
_symmetry.space_group_name_H-M   'P 1'
#
loop_
_entity.id
_entity.type
_entity.pdbx_description
1 polymer ?
#
loop_
_entity_poly.entity_id
_entity_poly.type
_entity_poly.pdbx_seq_one_letter_code
_entity_poly.pdbx_strand_id
1 'polypeptide(L)'
;MRYIDLSKIEIPEGWLEKANGLAQQLNEVDSDEARDNIIAKNQIWRELFVPLSNLSKGKCWYSEALDVMSDRDIDHFRPKGKAKNIGEIPRGDEDGYWWLCYDYENYRFSSQYSNELRKDKFNLEKDTGGKWHYFPLFENSAVAKKKGRCKDEEIMLLDPCDEDDPYLLTFDSKGKAIPNSAAILNANDNRRVLTSIKLYHLDHTPLEELRERTWDFCQRMIDEIRNISSIPEGLSISDTNRVKFLKNEIRRIMNKNEPLSAVAIACCEQNGLSILADRR
;
A
#
# COMPACT_ATOMS: atom_id res chain seq x y z
N MET A 1 2.30 -0.62 -5.02
CA MET A 1 1.97 -1.43 -3.82
C MET A 1 2.57 -2.82 -3.99
N ARG A 2 3.13 -3.40 -2.93
CA ARG A 2 3.64 -4.79 -2.91
C ARG A 2 3.02 -5.52 -1.74
N TYR A 3 2.88 -6.84 -1.87
CA TYR A 3 2.41 -7.69 -0.79
C TYR A 3 3.34 -7.63 0.42
N ILE A 4 2.76 -7.47 1.59
CA ILE A 4 3.44 -7.46 2.89
C ILE A 4 2.97 -8.67 3.70
N ASP A 5 3.88 -9.60 3.89
CA ASP A 5 3.64 -10.79 4.72
C ASP A 5 3.72 -10.40 6.20
N LEU A 6 2.56 -10.10 6.78
CA LEU A 6 2.45 -9.66 8.16
C LEU A 6 2.79 -10.78 9.18
N SER A 7 2.79 -12.05 8.76
CA SER A 7 3.20 -13.16 9.62
C SER A 7 4.67 -13.11 10.03
N LYS A 8 5.47 -12.32 9.31
CA LYS A 8 6.91 -12.12 9.58
C LYS A 8 7.22 -10.99 10.55
N ILE A 9 6.19 -10.37 11.15
CA ILE A 9 6.42 -9.32 12.14
C ILE A 9 7.09 -9.88 13.41
N GLU A 10 8.13 -9.21 13.86
CA GLU A 10 8.79 -9.53 15.14
C GLU A 10 8.14 -8.71 16.27
N ILE A 11 7.12 -9.29 16.90
CA ILE A 11 6.38 -8.62 17.97
C ILE A 11 7.22 -8.65 19.25
N PRO A 12 7.43 -7.50 19.94
CA PRO A 12 8.16 -7.44 21.20
C PRO A 12 7.54 -8.34 22.28
N GLU A 13 8.39 -8.91 23.11
CA GLU A 13 7.95 -9.74 24.25
C GLU A 13 6.96 -8.99 25.16
N GLY A 14 5.88 -9.67 25.55
CA GLY A 14 4.83 -9.10 26.42
C GLY A 14 3.87 -8.16 25.70
N TRP A 15 4.12 -7.75 24.45
CA TRP A 15 3.24 -6.82 23.74
C TRP A 15 1.84 -7.40 23.51
N LEU A 16 1.75 -8.68 23.09
CA LEU A 16 0.46 -9.34 22.87
C LEU A 16 -0.36 -9.47 24.14
N GLU A 17 0.27 -9.76 25.27
CA GLU A 17 -0.42 -9.81 26.57
C GLU A 17 -1.01 -8.44 26.96
N LYS A 18 -0.19 -7.39 26.80
CA LYS A 18 -0.61 -5.99 27.04
C LYS A 18 -1.76 -5.59 26.10
N ALA A 19 -1.67 -5.93 24.82
CA ALA A 19 -2.68 -5.64 23.81
C ALA A 19 -4.02 -6.35 24.13
N ASN A 20 -3.97 -7.63 24.50
CA ASN A 20 -5.15 -8.39 24.90
C ASN A 20 -5.81 -7.82 26.16
N GLY A 21 -5.02 -7.43 27.16
CA GLY A 21 -5.54 -6.79 28.37
C GLY A 21 -6.25 -5.46 28.08
N LEU A 22 -5.69 -4.63 27.18
CA LEU A 22 -6.31 -3.37 26.77
C LEU A 22 -7.57 -3.61 25.90
N ALA A 23 -7.55 -4.59 25.02
CA ALA A 23 -8.73 -4.97 24.23
C ALA A 23 -9.88 -5.46 25.14
N GLN A 24 -9.57 -6.19 26.20
CA GLN A 24 -10.56 -6.58 27.21
C GLN A 24 -11.13 -5.35 27.91
N GLN A 25 -10.30 -4.40 28.36
CA GLN A 25 -10.77 -3.16 28.98
C GLN A 25 -11.72 -2.36 28.06
N LEU A 26 -11.43 -2.30 26.74
CA LEU A 26 -12.34 -1.66 25.78
C LEU A 26 -13.71 -2.35 25.70
N ASN A 27 -13.76 -3.67 25.85
CA ASN A 27 -15.02 -4.43 25.87
C ASN A 27 -15.81 -4.30 27.16
N GLU A 28 -15.17 -3.93 28.27
CA GLU A 28 -15.80 -3.79 29.60
C GLU A 28 -16.44 -2.41 29.80
N VAL A 29 -16.18 -1.44 28.94
CA VAL A 29 -16.75 -0.09 29.01
C VAL A 29 -17.84 0.13 27.98
N ASP A 30 -18.95 0.77 28.41
CA ASP A 30 -20.14 0.95 27.56
C ASP A 30 -20.17 2.28 26.81
N SER A 31 -19.36 3.28 27.21
CA SER A 31 -19.38 4.60 26.59
C SER A 31 -18.19 4.83 25.64
N ASP A 32 -18.44 5.52 24.55
CA ASP A 32 -17.38 5.89 23.58
C ASP A 32 -16.36 6.83 24.22
N GLU A 33 -16.77 7.73 25.11
CA GLU A 33 -15.85 8.61 25.84
C GLU A 33 -14.86 7.81 26.70
N ALA A 34 -15.34 6.74 27.38
CA ALA A 34 -14.46 5.88 28.17
C ALA A 34 -13.49 5.10 27.27
N ARG A 35 -13.96 4.59 26.12
CA ARG A 35 -13.10 3.93 25.11
C ARG A 35 -12.03 4.88 24.60
N ASP A 36 -12.43 6.09 24.19
CA ASP A 36 -11.51 7.10 23.67
C ASP A 36 -10.44 7.48 24.71
N ASN A 37 -10.80 7.58 25.98
CA ASN A 37 -9.86 7.83 27.08
C ASN A 37 -8.84 6.68 27.26
N ILE A 38 -9.29 5.43 27.16
CA ILE A 38 -8.39 4.27 27.23
C ILE A 38 -7.42 4.29 26.04
N ILE A 39 -7.92 4.50 24.82
CA ILE A 39 -7.14 4.54 23.58
C ILE A 39 -6.13 5.69 23.60
N ALA A 40 -6.53 6.88 24.03
CA ALA A 40 -5.65 8.04 24.10
C ALA A 40 -4.47 7.85 25.06
N LYS A 41 -4.71 7.17 26.17
CA LYS A 41 -3.68 6.90 27.20
C LYS A 41 -2.76 5.72 26.85
N ASN A 42 -3.18 4.82 25.98
CA ASN A 42 -2.51 3.54 25.74
C ASN A 42 -2.20 3.34 24.23
N GLN A 43 -1.35 4.19 23.66
CA GLN A 43 -0.99 4.11 22.25
C GLN A 43 0.11 3.08 21.99
N ILE A 44 -0.08 1.85 22.47
CA ILE A 44 0.94 0.79 22.42
C ILE A 44 1.29 0.32 21.00
N TRP A 45 0.46 0.60 20.00
CA TRP A 45 0.79 0.32 18.59
C TRP A 45 2.07 1.03 18.14
N ARG A 46 2.45 2.15 18.79
CA ARG A 46 3.71 2.86 18.50
C ARG A 46 4.95 2.02 18.80
N GLU A 47 4.84 1.07 19.72
CA GLU A 47 5.91 0.12 20.05
C GLU A 47 6.21 -0.82 18.86
N LEU A 48 5.25 -1.00 17.94
CA LEU A 48 5.41 -1.79 16.71
C LEU A 48 5.96 -0.98 15.52
N PHE A 49 6.33 0.29 15.70
CA PHE A 49 6.83 1.13 14.60
C PHE A 49 8.02 0.49 13.88
N VAL A 50 9.05 0.08 14.63
CA VAL A 50 10.24 -0.56 14.05
C VAL A 50 9.93 -1.95 13.49
N PRO A 51 9.22 -2.85 14.19
CA PRO A 51 8.79 -4.13 13.62
C PRO A 51 8.04 -4.02 12.29
N LEU A 52 7.05 -3.12 12.20
CA LEU A 52 6.28 -2.90 10.97
C LEU A 52 7.16 -2.28 9.85
N SER A 53 7.99 -1.30 10.19
CA SER A 53 8.95 -0.69 9.27
C SER A 53 9.89 -1.71 8.64
N ASN A 54 10.36 -2.68 9.41
CA ASN A 54 11.30 -3.71 8.96
C ASN A 54 10.72 -4.61 7.86
N LEU A 55 9.40 -4.85 7.85
CA LEU A 55 8.73 -5.67 6.83
C LEU A 55 8.84 -5.07 5.42
N SER A 56 9.01 -3.76 5.32
CA SER A 56 9.12 -3.03 4.05
C SER A 56 10.44 -2.27 3.87
N LYS A 57 11.41 -2.42 4.80
CA LYS A 57 12.64 -1.61 4.82
C LYS A 57 12.36 -0.11 4.89
N GLY A 58 11.38 0.30 5.69
CA GLY A 58 11.01 1.70 5.92
C GLY A 58 10.10 2.31 4.84
N LYS A 59 9.71 1.58 3.82
CA LYS A 59 8.81 2.07 2.78
C LYS A 59 7.36 2.12 3.26
N CYS A 60 6.61 3.10 2.78
CA CYS A 60 5.16 3.12 2.93
C CYS A 60 4.54 1.90 2.22
N TRP A 61 3.66 1.16 2.91
CA TRP A 61 3.05 -0.05 2.34
C TRP A 61 2.07 0.25 1.21
N TYR A 62 1.44 1.43 1.22
CA TYR A 62 0.51 1.85 0.18
C TYR A 62 1.22 2.36 -1.09
N SER A 63 2.20 3.25 -0.93
CA SER A 63 2.85 3.94 -2.06
C SER A 63 4.17 3.34 -2.52
N GLU A 64 4.81 2.47 -1.72
CA GLU A 64 6.19 1.99 -1.83
C GLU A 64 7.26 3.10 -1.81
N ALA A 65 6.88 4.34 -1.54
CA ALA A 65 7.84 5.42 -1.42
C ALA A 65 8.70 5.25 -0.16
N LEU A 66 10.00 5.48 -0.32
CA LEU A 66 10.94 5.67 0.76
C LEU A 66 11.24 7.17 0.88
N ASP A 67 10.67 7.82 1.87
CA ASP A 67 10.95 9.21 2.19
C ASP A 67 11.61 9.26 3.56
N VAL A 68 12.88 9.65 3.59
CA VAL A 68 13.71 9.68 4.80
C VAL A 68 13.54 10.97 5.61
N MET A 69 12.87 11.97 5.06
CA MET A 69 12.68 13.28 5.67
C MET A 69 11.22 13.55 6.08
N SER A 70 10.35 12.56 5.92
CA SER A 70 8.94 12.64 6.30
C SER A 70 8.60 11.58 7.34
N ASP A 71 7.74 11.93 8.27
CA ASP A 71 7.26 11.00 9.28
C ASP A 71 6.44 9.88 8.67
N ARG A 72 6.44 8.77 9.36
CA ARG A 72 5.61 7.60 9.08
C ARG A 72 4.60 7.42 10.20
N ASP A 73 3.45 6.89 9.82
CA ASP A 73 2.37 6.56 10.74
C ASP A 73 2.13 5.05 10.78
N ILE A 74 1.58 4.60 11.90
CA ILE A 74 0.91 3.31 11.96
C ILE A 74 -0.57 3.58 11.73
N ASP A 75 -1.03 3.31 10.52
CA ASP A 75 -2.44 3.40 10.16
C ASP A 75 -3.20 2.18 10.70
N HIS A 76 -4.36 2.43 11.28
CA HIS A 76 -5.34 1.39 11.54
C HIS A 76 -6.15 1.18 10.25
N PHE A 77 -5.92 0.09 9.54
CA PHE A 77 -6.56 -0.21 8.24
C PHE A 77 -8.08 -0.07 8.35
N ARG A 78 -8.69 -0.71 9.33
CA ARG A 78 -10.04 -0.40 9.82
C ARG A 78 -9.93 0.65 10.91
N PRO A 79 -10.45 1.86 10.70
CA PRO A 79 -10.29 2.98 11.64
C PRO A 79 -10.81 2.63 13.03
N LYS A 80 -10.01 2.89 14.06
CA LYS A 80 -10.40 2.63 15.46
C LYS A 80 -11.48 3.58 16.00
N GLY A 81 -11.58 4.77 15.41
CA GLY A 81 -12.63 5.74 15.69
C GLY A 81 -13.70 5.71 14.60
N LYS A 82 -14.30 6.85 14.29
CA LYS A 82 -15.32 6.94 13.23
C LYS A 82 -14.81 6.43 11.90
N ALA A 83 -15.62 5.66 11.19
CA ALA A 83 -15.34 5.17 9.86
C ALA A 83 -16.33 5.77 8.85
N LYS A 84 -15.80 6.31 7.73
CA LYS A 84 -16.58 7.01 6.72
C LYS A 84 -16.57 6.30 5.38
N ASN A 85 -17.69 6.38 4.66
CA ASN A 85 -17.76 6.04 3.25
C ASN A 85 -17.34 7.23 2.38
N ILE A 86 -17.16 7.02 1.08
CA ILE A 86 -16.90 8.08 0.10
C ILE A 86 -18.22 8.56 -0.51
N GLY A 87 -18.28 9.86 -0.85
CA GLY A 87 -19.49 10.47 -1.42
C GLY A 87 -20.66 10.49 -0.43
N GLU A 88 -21.85 10.47 -0.96
CA GLU A 88 -23.11 10.48 -0.20
C GLU A 88 -23.63 9.08 0.16
N ILE A 89 -22.86 8.03 -0.11
CA ILE A 89 -23.26 6.66 0.19
C ILE A 89 -23.21 6.48 1.72
N PRO A 90 -24.35 6.26 2.39
CA PRO A 90 -24.35 6.01 3.82
C PRO A 90 -23.65 4.68 4.11
N ARG A 91 -22.83 4.66 5.11
CA ARG A 91 -22.14 3.43 5.53
C ARG A 91 -23.04 2.49 6.37
N GLY A 92 -24.22 2.91 6.77
CA GLY A 92 -25.10 2.16 7.67
C GLY A 92 -24.64 2.15 9.13
N ASP A 93 -23.37 2.32 9.39
CA ASP A 93 -22.77 2.50 10.72
C ASP A 93 -21.47 3.29 10.58
N GLU A 94 -21.41 4.45 11.21
CA GLU A 94 -20.22 5.31 11.24
C GLU A 94 -19.31 5.03 12.45
N ASP A 95 -19.71 4.14 13.35
CA ASP A 95 -18.85 3.72 14.44
C ASP A 95 -17.60 3.06 13.85
N GLY A 96 -16.46 3.36 14.44
CA GLY A 96 -15.23 2.74 14.04
C GLY A 96 -15.09 1.31 14.55
N TYR A 97 -13.96 0.73 14.27
CA TYR A 97 -13.60 -0.63 14.67
C TYR A 97 -12.74 -0.58 15.93
N TRP A 98 -13.26 0.05 16.99
CA TRP A 98 -12.54 0.23 18.25
C TRP A 98 -12.00 -1.08 18.84
N TRP A 99 -12.69 -2.22 18.61
CA TRP A 99 -12.27 -3.56 19.04
C TRP A 99 -11.05 -4.09 18.29
N LEU A 100 -10.63 -3.46 17.18
CA LEU A 100 -9.40 -3.74 16.47
C LEU A 100 -8.27 -2.76 16.80
N CYS A 101 -8.49 -1.86 17.78
CA CYS A 101 -7.52 -0.83 18.13
C CYS A 101 -6.16 -1.41 18.52
N TYR A 102 -6.16 -2.52 19.25
CA TYR A 102 -4.96 -3.21 19.72
C TYR A 102 -4.66 -4.51 18.97
N ASP A 103 -5.22 -4.69 17.79
CA ASP A 103 -4.97 -5.83 16.93
C ASP A 103 -3.90 -5.46 15.88
N TYR A 104 -2.70 -6.03 16.01
CA TYR A 104 -1.60 -5.73 15.10
C TYR A 104 -1.90 -6.13 13.66
N GLU A 105 -2.78 -7.12 13.41
CA GLU A 105 -3.22 -7.50 12.07
C GLU A 105 -3.98 -6.37 11.37
N ASN A 106 -4.47 -5.38 12.13
CA ASN A 106 -5.14 -4.19 11.62
C ASN A 106 -4.18 -3.01 11.34
N TYR A 107 -2.86 -3.18 11.50
CA TYR A 107 -1.92 -2.07 11.32
C TYR A 107 -1.25 -2.09 9.95
N ARG A 108 -1.03 -0.88 9.38
CA ARG A 108 -0.31 -0.68 8.11
C ARG A 108 0.71 0.44 8.31
N PHE A 109 1.95 0.22 7.87
CA PHE A 109 3.01 1.22 7.94
C PHE A 109 2.88 2.20 6.78
N SER A 110 2.53 3.44 7.05
CA SER A 110 2.10 4.41 6.07
C SER A 110 2.90 5.71 6.10
N SER A 111 3.01 6.38 4.96
CA SER A 111 3.39 7.79 4.93
C SER A 111 2.23 8.65 5.41
N GLN A 112 2.54 9.83 5.99
CA GLN A 112 1.52 10.80 6.37
C GLN A 112 0.66 11.23 5.18
N TYR A 113 1.24 11.35 3.97
CA TYR A 113 0.47 11.69 2.76
C TYR A 113 -0.58 10.64 2.40
N SER A 114 -0.33 9.36 2.69
CA SER A 114 -1.33 8.31 2.47
C SER A 114 -2.31 8.15 3.63
N ASN A 115 -1.96 8.61 4.83
CA ASN A 115 -2.75 8.44 6.04
C ASN A 115 -3.60 9.66 6.39
N GLU A 116 -3.07 10.88 6.26
CA GLU A 116 -3.74 12.12 6.63
C GLU A 116 -4.35 12.82 5.42
N LEU A 117 -5.49 13.53 5.61
CA LEU A 117 -6.07 14.33 4.55
C LEU A 117 -5.15 15.49 4.17
N ARG A 118 -4.68 15.49 2.93
CA ARG A 118 -3.78 16.51 2.39
C ARG A 118 -4.16 16.89 0.97
N LYS A 119 -4.04 18.18 0.64
CA LYS A 119 -4.10 18.66 -0.74
C LYS A 119 -2.75 18.46 -1.42
N ASP A 120 -2.79 18.14 -2.70
CA ASP A 120 -1.62 18.21 -3.54
C ASP A 120 -1.25 19.70 -3.75
N LYS A 121 -0.14 20.13 -3.15
CA LYS A 121 0.33 21.52 -3.25
C LYS A 121 1.00 21.82 -4.61
N PHE A 122 1.33 20.81 -5.37
CA PHE A 122 1.97 20.92 -6.68
C PHE A 122 0.95 20.89 -7.82
N ASN A 123 -0.25 20.39 -7.54
CA ASN A 123 -1.37 20.45 -8.46
C ASN A 123 -2.67 20.67 -7.70
N LEU A 124 -3.09 21.94 -7.61
CA LEU A 124 -4.27 22.35 -6.84
C LEU A 124 -5.60 21.93 -7.47
N GLU A 125 -5.60 21.46 -8.72
CA GLU A 125 -6.77 20.91 -9.40
C GLU A 125 -7.10 19.50 -8.94
N LYS A 126 -6.11 18.77 -8.36
CA LYS A 126 -6.34 17.46 -7.78
C LYS A 126 -7.13 17.53 -6.48
N ASP A 127 -7.96 16.54 -6.29
CA ASP A 127 -8.72 16.37 -5.05
C ASP A 127 -7.79 16.17 -3.83
N THR A 128 -8.35 16.41 -2.64
CA THR A 128 -7.69 16.05 -1.39
C THR A 128 -7.56 14.52 -1.30
N GLY A 129 -6.36 14.02 -1.08
CA GLY A 129 -6.05 12.62 -0.81
C GLY A 129 -5.77 12.36 0.67
N GLY A 130 -5.57 11.10 1.01
CA GLY A 130 -5.30 10.62 2.36
C GLY A 130 -6.44 9.81 2.95
N LYS A 131 -6.12 8.64 3.51
CA LYS A 131 -7.11 7.67 4.00
C LYS A 131 -7.89 8.20 5.21
N TRP A 132 -7.20 8.82 6.18
CA TRP A 132 -7.81 9.37 7.40
C TRP A 132 -8.81 8.39 8.06
N HIS A 133 -10.09 8.77 8.15
CA HIS A 133 -11.17 7.92 8.67
C HIS A 133 -11.97 7.22 7.57
N TYR A 134 -11.55 7.33 6.32
CA TYR A 134 -12.23 6.65 5.22
C TYR A 134 -11.94 5.15 5.24
N PHE A 135 -13.00 4.37 5.27
CA PHE A 135 -13.00 2.93 5.10
C PHE A 135 -14.27 2.53 4.36
N PRO A 136 -14.34 2.86 3.06
CA PRO A 136 -15.54 2.66 2.27
C PRO A 136 -15.82 1.18 2.04
N LEU A 137 -17.10 0.84 2.15
CA LEU A 137 -17.64 -0.47 1.81
C LEU A 137 -18.58 -0.34 0.61
N PHE A 138 -18.74 -1.42 -0.16
CA PHE A 138 -19.74 -1.47 -1.21
C PHE A 138 -21.15 -1.33 -0.64
N GLU A 139 -22.09 -0.89 -1.48
CA GLU A 139 -23.43 -0.44 -1.10
C GLU A 139 -24.25 -1.47 -0.31
N ASN A 140 -24.05 -2.76 -0.58
CA ASN A 140 -24.78 -3.85 0.07
C ASN A 140 -23.91 -4.66 1.04
N SER A 141 -22.73 -4.15 1.38
CA SER A 141 -21.80 -4.84 2.28
C SER A 141 -22.36 -4.91 3.70
N ALA A 142 -22.16 -6.04 4.34
CA ALA A 142 -22.30 -6.11 5.79
C ALA A 142 -21.31 -5.17 6.47
N VAL A 143 -21.65 -4.64 7.65
CA VAL A 143 -20.73 -3.89 8.52
C VAL A 143 -20.39 -4.76 9.71
N ALA A 144 -19.13 -5.08 9.91
CA ALA A 144 -18.69 -5.91 11.01
C ALA A 144 -18.82 -5.18 12.35
N LYS A 145 -19.30 -5.90 13.35
CA LYS A 145 -19.42 -5.44 14.75
C LYS A 145 -18.45 -6.19 15.68
N LYS A 146 -17.64 -7.10 15.15
CA LYS A 146 -16.62 -7.88 15.86
C LYS A 146 -15.62 -8.49 14.88
N LYS A 147 -14.39 -8.81 15.34
CA LYS A 147 -13.28 -9.30 14.50
C LYS A 147 -13.68 -10.45 13.58
N GLY A 148 -14.37 -11.48 14.08
CA GLY A 148 -14.75 -12.65 13.29
C GLY A 148 -15.73 -12.39 12.13
N ARG A 149 -16.31 -11.18 12.05
CA ARG A 149 -17.23 -10.76 10.96
C ARG A 149 -16.58 -9.82 9.95
N CYS A 150 -15.33 -9.40 10.17
CA CYS A 150 -14.62 -8.51 9.25
C CYS A 150 -14.44 -9.11 7.84
N LYS A 151 -14.40 -10.43 7.74
CA LYS A 151 -14.31 -11.14 6.45
C LYS A 151 -15.60 -11.08 5.60
N ASP A 152 -16.71 -10.68 6.20
CA ASP A 152 -18.00 -10.56 5.51
C ASP A 152 -18.20 -9.16 4.88
N GLU A 153 -17.23 -8.27 5.07
CA GLU A 153 -17.25 -6.92 4.51
C GLU A 153 -16.70 -6.90 3.08
N GLU A 154 -17.43 -6.26 2.18
CA GLU A 154 -16.97 -5.97 0.82
C GLU A 154 -16.27 -4.60 0.79
N ILE A 155 -14.94 -4.63 0.95
CA ILE A 155 -14.11 -3.43 1.15
C ILE A 155 -13.76 -2.81 -0.20
N MET A 156 -13.88 -1.48 -0.30
CA MET A 156 -13.50 -0.73 -1.50
C MET A 156 -12.02 -0.30 -1.51
N LEU A 157 -11.24 -0.63 -0.50
CA LEU A 157 -9.80 -0.36 -0.45
C LEU A 157 -8.99 -1.62 -0.75
N LEU A 158 -7.86 -1.43 -1.41
CA LEU A 158 -6.83 -2.47 -1.53
C LEU A 158 -6.05 -2.56 -0.22
N ASP A 159 -5.78 -3.79 0.22
CA ASP A 159 -4.98 -4.07 1.40
C ASP A 159 -3.59 -4.60 1.00
N PRO A 160 -2.49 -3.93 1.36
CA PRO A 160 -1.15 -4.45 1.08
C PRO A 160 -0.83 -5.78 1.79
N CYS A 161 -1.63 -6.18 2.80
CA CYS A 161 -1.49 -7.47 3.47
C CYS A 161 -2.40 -8.58 2.91
N ASP A 162 -3.22 -8.28 1.91
CA ASP A 162 -3.90 -9.27 1.10
C ASP A 162 -2.98 -9.74 -0.05
N GLU A 163 -2.92 -11.04 -0.33
CA GLU A 163 -1.99 -11.59 -1.33
C GLU A 163 -2.34 -11.15 -2.75
N ASP A 164 -3.62 -10.92 -3.04
CA ASP A 164 -4.13 -10.65 -4.39
C ASP A 164 -4.27 -9.14 -4.68
N ASP A 165 -4.61 -8.34 -3.68
CA ASP A 165 -4.92 -6.92 -3.84
C ASP A 165 -3.79 -6.09 -4.50
N PRO A 166 -2.50 -6.24 -4.14
CA PRO A 166 -1.42 -5.50 -4.78
C PRO A 166 -1.30 -5.72 -6.28
N TYR A 167 -1.78 -6.88 -6.80
CA TYR A 167 -1.72 -7.19 -8.23
C TYR A 167 -2.75 -6.44 -9.06
N LEU A 168 -3.82 -5.94 -8.44
CA LEU A 168 -4.85 -5.16 -9.12
C LEU A 168 -4.36 -3.77 -9.53
N LEU A 169 -3.30 -3.26 -8.89
CA LEU A 169 -2.70 -1.95 -9.13
C LEU A 169 -1.46 -2.06 -10.02
N THR A 170 -1.38 -1.24 -11.07
CA THR A 170 -0.20 -1.10 -11.91
C THR A 170 0.13 0.37 -12.19
N PHE A 171 1.10 0.64 -13.07
CA PHE A 171 1.55 1.99 -13.37
C PHE A 171 1.74 2.16 -14.88
N ASP A 172 1.54 3.38 -15.36
CA ASP A 172 1.87 3.76 -16.72
C ASP A 172 3.27 4.41 -16.82
N SER A 173 3.70 4.72 -18.04
CA SER A 173 4.99 5.36 -18.33
C SER A 173 5.11 6.80 -17.78
N LYS A 174 4.02 7.40 -17.32
CA LYS A 174 3.98 8.70 -16.67
C LYS A 174 3.95 8.61 -15.16
N GLY A 175 4.19 7.42 -14.59
CA GLY A 175 4.18 7.17 -13.16
C GLY A 175 2.79 7.19 -12.53
N LYS A 176 1.72 7.27 -13.33
CA LYS A 176 0.36 7.24 -12.81
C LYS A 176 0.00 5.85 -12.32
N ALA A 177 -0.58 5.77 -11.15
CA ALA A 177 -1.19 4.56 -10.65
C ALA A 177 -2.51 4.29 -11.40
N ILE A 178 -2.67 3.08 -11.92
CA ILE A 178 -3.84 2.70 -12.73
C ILE A 178 -4.27 1.26 -12.40
N PRO A 179 -5.54 0.88 -12.65
CA PRO A 179 -5.95 -0.51 -12.58
C PRO A 179 -5.19 -1.36 -13.60
N ASN A 180 -4.81 -2.59 -13.22
CA ASN A 180 -4.25 -3.55 -14.16
C ASN A 180 -5.35 -4.09 -15.11
N SER A 181 -4.95 -4.91 -16.10
CA SER A 181 -5.90 -5.47 -17.08
C SER A 181 -6.98 -6.36 -16.45
N ALA A 182 -6.65 -7.10 -15.39
CA ALA A 182 -7.63 -7.94 -14.69
C ALA A 182 -8.64 -7.09 -13.91
N ALA A 183 -8.17 -6.05 -13.20
CA ALA A 183 -9.05 -5.11 -12.48
C ALA A 183 -9.98 -4.33 -13.43
N ILE A 184 -9.50 -3.96 -14.63
CA ILE A 184 -10.35 -3.28 -15.63
C ILE A 184 -11.54 -4.17 -16.05
N LEU A 185 -11.35 -5.48 -16.14
CA LEU A 185 -12.39 -6.43 -16.54
C LEU A 185 -13.41 -6.73 -15.44
N ASN A 186 -13.10 -6.43 -14.18
CA ASN A 186 -13.97 -6.59 -13.03
C ASN A 186 -14.38 -5.22 -12.48
N ALA A 187 -15.65 -4.86 -12.57
CA ALA A 187 -16.14 -3.54 -12.15
C ALA A 187 -15.88 -3.25 -10.67
N ASN A 188 -15.97 -4.24 -9.78
CA ASN A 188 -15.68 -4.05 -8.35
C ASN A 188 -14.20 -3.85 -8.11
N ASP A 189 -13.32 -4.66 -8.71
CA ASP A 189 -11.88 -4.50 -8.57
C ASP A 189 -11.41 -3.17 -9.15
N ASN A 190 -11.97 -2.74 -10.28
CA ASN A 190 -11.69 -1.42 -10.86
C ASN A 190 -12.06 -0.30 -9.86
N ARG A 191 -13.26 -0.36 -9.25
CA ARG A 191 -13.68 0.60 -8.23
C ARG A 191 -12.76 0.58 -7.01
N ARG A 192 -12.32 -0.60 -6.55
CA ARG A 192 -11.39 -0.76 -5.44
C ARG A 192 -10.05 -0.06 -5.73
N VAL A 193 -9.49 -0.28 -6.93
CA VAL A 193 -8.23 0.38 -7.34
C VAL A 193 -8.40 1.90 -7.40
N LEU A 194 -9.42 2.41 -8.08
CA LEU A 194 -9.64 3.84 -8.22
C LEU A 194 -9.89 4.52 -6.86
N THR A 195 -10.64 3.86 -5.97
CA THR A 195 -10.85 4.33 -4.59
C THR A 195 -9.55 4.37 -3.81
N SER A 196 -8.72 3.33 -3.93
CA SER A 196 -7.42 3.26 -3.26
C SER A 196 -6.43 4.30 -3.78
N ILE A 197 -6.41 4.56 -5.09
CA ILE A 197 -5.59 5.64 -5.67
C ILE A 197 -5.92 6.97 -5.01
N LYS A 198 -7.20 7.30 -4.91
CA LYS A 198 -7.66 8.54 -4.29
C LYS A 198 -7.36 8.59 -2.78
N LEU A 199 -7.76 7.55 -2.04
CA LEU A 199 -7.68 7.57 -0.58
C LEU A 199 -6.27 7.32 -0.03
N TYR A 200 -5.40 6.61 -0.74
CA TYR A 200 -3.99 6.51 -0.37
C TYR A 200 -3.13 7.61 -1.00
N HIS A 201 -3.77 8.58 -1.68
CA HIS A 201 -3.10 9.69 -2.35
C HIS A 201 -1.98 9.22 -3.30
N LEU A 202 -2.27 8.14 -4.04
CA LEU A 202 -1.29 7.56 -4.96
C LEU A 202 -1.10 8.38 -6.24
N ASP A 203 -1.96 9.35 -6.47
CA ASP A 203 -1.91 10.34 -7.54
C ASP A 203 -1.21 11.64 -7.11
N HIS A 204 -0.55 11.68 -5.94
CA HIS A 204 0.24 12.83 -5.51
C HIS A 204 1.34 13.17 -6.52
N THR A 205 1.38 14.41 -7.02
CA THR A 205 2.25 14.82 -8.14
C THR A 205 3.72 14.48 -7.94
N PRO A 206 4.39 14.78 -6.81
CA PRO A 206 5.77 14.37 -6.59
C PRO A 206 5.99 12.85 -6.60
N LEU A 207 4.98 12.08 -6.22
CA LEU A 207 5.06 10.62 -6.24
C LEU A 207 4.94 10.09 -7.68
N GLU A 208 4.06 10.68 -8.51
CA GLU A 208 3.97 10.36 -9.95
C GLU A 208 5.29 10.67 -10.66
N GLU A 209 5.89 11.84 -10.42
CA GLU A 209 7.20 12.20 -10.98
C GLU A 209 8.32 11.23 -10.58
N LEU A 210 8.33 10.80 -9.31
CA LEU A 210 9.34 9.84 -8.84
C LEU A 210 9.17 8.47 -9.52
N ARG A 211 7.92 8.04 -9.74
CA ARG A 211 7.60 6.81 -10.48
C ARG A 211 7.96 6.93 -11.96
N GLU A 212 7.69 8.07 -12.61
CA GLU A 212 8.11 8.33 -14.00
C GLU A 212 9.63 8.19 -14.14
N ARG A 213 10.41 8.79 -13.24
CA ARG A 213 11.87 8.64 -13.24
C ARG A 213 12.32 7.18 -13.08
N THR A 214 11.65 6.42 -12.22
CA THR A 214 11.93 4.99 -12.03
C THR A 214 11.60 4.19 -13.29
N TRP A 215 10.48 4.50 -13.94
CA TRP A 215 10.08 3.91 -15.22
C TRP A 215 11.10 4.20 -16.30
N ASP A 216 11.46 5.46 -16.49
CA ASP A 216 12.43 5.88 -17.52
C ASP A 216 13.80 5.25 -17.31
N PHE A 217 14.22 5.08 -16.07
CA PHE A 217 15.47 4.39 -15.75
C PHE A 217 15.42 2.92 -16.18
N CYS A 218 14.32 2.23 -15.89
CA CYS A 218 14.10 0.84 -16.29
C CYS A 218 14.00 0.73 -17.82
N GLN A 219 13.23 1.61 -18.47
CA GLN A 219 13.01 1.61 -19.92
C GLN A 219 14.33 1.80 -20.69
N ARG A 220 15.19 2.72 -20.26
CA ARG A 220 16.51 2.92 -20.88
C ARG A 220 17.37 1.66 -20.85
N MET A 221 17.36 0.91 -19.74
CA MET A 221 18.09 -0.36 -19.65
C MET A 221 17.52 -1.42 -20.60
N ILE A 222 16.19 -1.48 -20.72
CA ILE A 222 15.51 -2.40 -21.64
C ILE A 222 15.85 -2.07 -23.09
N ASP A 223 15.80 -0.80 -23.46
CA ASP A 223 16.12 -0.35 -24.81
C ASP A 223 17.59 -0.61 -25.18
N GLU A 224 18.51 -0.40 -24.24
CA GLU A 224 19.92 -0.74 -24.43
C GLU A 224 20.11 -2.26 -24.64
N ILE A 225 19.44 -3.10 -23.87
CA ILE A 225 19.46 -4.56 -24.05
C ILE A 225 18.96 -4.92 -25.46
N ARG A 226 17.84 -4.33 -25.91
CA ARG A 226 17.27 -4.59 -27.25
C ARG A 226 18.23 -4.16 -28.34
N ASN A 227 18.82 -2.96 -28.23
CA ASN A 227 19.78 -2.45 -29.21
C ASN A 227 21.01 -3.35 -29.34
N ILE A 228 21.58 -3.77 -28.20
CA ILE A 228 22.72 -4.70 -28.19
C ILE A 228 22.31 -6.05 -28.83
N SER A 229 21.15 -6.57 -28.45
CA SER A 229 20.67 -7.89 -28.90
C SER A 229 20.24 -7.93 -30.36
N SER A 230 20.07 -6.77 -31.02
CA SER A 230 19.68 -6.66 -32.43
C SER A 230 20.89 -6.62 -33.41
N ILE A 231 22.12 -6.71 -32.90
CA ILE A 231 23.34 -6.68 -33.73
C ILE A 231 23.41 -7.95 -34.60
N PRO A 232 23.40 -7.83 -35.93
CA PRO A 232 23.32 -8.99 -36.82
C PRO A 232 24.55 -9.90 -36.79
N GLU A 233 25.72 -9.35 -36.48
CA GLU A 233 27.02 -10.06 -36.47
C GLU A 233 27.23 -10.93 -35.21
N GLY A 234 26.25 -10.97 -34.32
CA GLY A 234 26.33 -11.64 -33.04
C GLY A 234 26.95 -10.78 -31.92
N LEU A 235 26.80 -11.22 -30.70
CA LEU A 235 27.24 -10.48 -29.54
C LEU A 235 28.73 -10.72 -29.25
N SER A 236 29.51 -9.66 -29.09
CA SER A 236 30.84 -9.75 -28.52
C SER A 236 30.81 -10.19 -27.06
N ILE A 237 31.95 -10.57 -26.50
CA ILE A 237 32.09 -10.88 -25.08
C ILE A 237 31.71 -9.65 -24.23
N SER A 238 32.10 -8.44 -24.69
CA SER A 238 31.77 -7.17 -24.03
C SER A 238 30.26 -6.95 -24.01
N ASP A 239 29.58 -7.15 -25.15
CA ASP A 239 28.13 -6.98 -25.29
C ASP A 239 27.38 -7.98 -24.41
N THR A 240 27.82 -9.23 -24.40
CA THR A 240 27.24 -10.27 -23.53
C THR A 240 27.34 -9.90 -22.06
N ASN A 241 28.50 -9.39 -21.63
CA ASN A 241 28.70 -8.93 -20.24
C ASN A 241 27.84 -7.70 -19.92
N ARG A 242 27.69 -6.77 -20.87
CA ARG A 242 26.85 -5.57 -20.70
C ARG A 242 25.37 -5.94 -20.56
N VAL A 243 24.85 -6.82 -21.41
CA VAL A 243 23.47 -7.33 -21.30
C VAL A 243 23.23 -8.04 -19.97
N LYS A 244 24.18 -8.87 -19.52
CA LYS A 244 24.09 -9.53 -18.21
C LYS A 244 24.03 -8.53 -17.05
N PHE A 245 24.88 -7.50 -17.10
CA PHE A 245 24.87 -6.41 -16.10
C PHE A 245 23.51 -5.72 -16.05
N LEU A 246 23.00 -5.26 -17.21
CA LEU A 246 21.72 -4.56 -17.30
C LEU A 246 20.55 -5.41 -16.78
N LYS A 247 20.51 -6.71 -17.14
CA LYS A 247 19.50 -7.65 -16.61
C LYS A 247 19.57 -7.78 -15.08
N ASN A 248 20.77 -7.77 -14.51
CA ASN A 248 20.95 -7.85 -13.07
C ASN A 248 20.50 -6.56 -12.38
N GLU A 249 20.78 -5.38 -12.98
CA GLU A 249 20.30 -4.10 -12.46
C GLU A 249 18.76 -4.01 -12.49
N ILE A 250 18.12 -4.45 -13.59
CA ILE A 250 16.67 -4.54 -13.67
C ILE A 250 16.12 -5.44 -12.55
N ARG A 251 16.69 -6.63 -12.33
CA ARG A 251 16.28 -7.51 -11.24
C ARG A 251 16.46 -6.86 -9.87
N ARG A 252 17.55 -6.10 -9.68
CA ARG A 252 17.81 -5.39 -8.43
C ARG A 252 16.69 -4.39 -8.14
N ILE A 253 16.35 -3.50 -9.09
CA ILE A 253 15.31 -2.48 -8.87
C ILE A 253 13.89 -3.08 -8.76
N MET A 254 13.66 -4.27 -9.28
CA MET A 254 12.40 -5.01 -9.09
C MET A 254 12.31 -5.73 -7.73
N ASN A 255 13.41 -5.81 -6.98
CA ASN A 255 13.41 -6.47 -5.68
C ASN A 255 12.45 -5.75 -4.72
N LYS A 256 11.64 -6.53 -3.99
CA LYS A 256 10.64 -5.98 -3.06
C LYS A 256 11.22 -5.08 -1.95
N ASN A 257 12.50 -5.16 -1.69
CA ASN A 257 13.18 -4.29 -0.73
C ASN A 257 13.51 -2.89 -1.32
N GLU A 258 13.54 -2.75 -2.64
CA GLU A 258 13.80 -1.48 -3.30
C GLU A 258 12.54 -0.58 -3.35
N PRO A 259 12.72 0.75 -3.27
CA PRO A 259 11.60 1.67 -3.43
C PRO A 259 10.98 1.56 -4.82
N LEU A 260 9.66 1.69 -4.90
CA LEU A 260 8.90 1.71 -6.15
C LEU A 260 9.16 0.49 -7.07
N SER A 261 9.50 -0.65 -6.48
CA SER A 261 9.81 -1.87 -7.23
C SER A 261 8.65 -2.33 -8.12
N ALA A 262 7.40 -2.09 -7.71
CA ALA A 262 6.22 -2.38 -8.53
C ALA A 262 6.17 -1.57 -9.84
N VAL A 263 6.77 -0.37 -9.88
CA VAL A 263 6.88 0.44 -11.11
C VAL A 263 7.86 -0.21 -12.10
N ALA A 264 9.00 -0.68 -11.61
CA ALA A 264 9.98 -1.38 -12.44
C ALA A 264 9.38 -2.69 -13.00
N ILE A 265 8.59 -3.41 -12.19
CA ILE A 265 7.85 -4.60 -12.63
C ILE A 265 6.86 -4.23 -13.74
N ALA A 266 6.04 -3.20 -13.55
CA ALA A 266 5.07 -2.74 -14.55
C ALA A 266 5.76 -2.36 -15.88
N CYS A 267 6.90 -1.68 -15.84
CA CYS A 267 7.72 -1.36 -17.00
C CYS A 267 8.19 -2.63 -17.73
N CYS A 268 8.71 -3.62 -16.99
CA CYS A 268 9.14 -4.90 -17.58
C CYS A 268 7.99 -5.66 -18.23
N GLU A 269 6.83 -5.72 -17.59
CA GLU A 269 5.64 -6.40 -18.11
C GLU A 269 5.13 -5.76 -19.40
N GLN A 270 5.04 -4.43 -19.42
CA GLN A 270 4.63 -3.70 -20.61
C GLN A 270 5.61 -3.90 -21.78
N ASN A 271 6.86 -4.19 -21.49
CA ASN A 271 7.89 -4.51 -22.45
C ASN A 271 7.98 -6.00 -22.82
N GLY A 272 7.07 -6.86 -22.34
CA GLY A 272 7.07 -8.31 -22.60
C GLY A 272 8.15 -9.09 -21.85
N LEU A 273 8.72 -8.51 -20.79
CA LEU A 273 9.77 -9.10 -19.95
C LEU A 273 9.24 -9.65 -18.61
N SER A 274 8.00 -10.13 -18.59
CA SER A 274 7.33 -10.64 -17.39
C SER A 274 8.11 -11.78 -16.67
N ILE A 275 8.93 -12.53 -17.41
CA ILE A 275 9.82 -13.58 -16.87
C ILE A 275 10.86 -13.04 -15.87
N LEU A 276 11.16 -11.74 -15.90
CA LEU A 276 12.07 -11.10 -14.93
C LEU A 276 11.37 -10.64 -13.65
N ALA A 277 10.04 -10.58 -13.68
CA ALA A 277 9.23 -10.02 -12.60
C ALA A 277 8.79 -11.11 -11.62
N ASP A 278 9.45 -11.19 -10.47
CA ASP A 278 8.89 -11.87 -9.29
C ASP A 278 8.03 -10.86 -8.53
N ARG A 279 6.71 -11.04 -8.59
CA ARG A 279 5.75 -10.17 -7.90
C ARG A 279 5.54 -10.53 -6.42
N ARG A 280 6.08 -11.66 -5.93
CA ARG A 280 5.91 -12.16 -4.57
C ARG A 280 6.93 -11.65 -3.58
#